data_3f2af0dc6845b601ddbd57c02515c8af
#
_entry.id   3f2af0dc6845b601ddbd57c02515c8af
#
_cell.length_a   1.000
_cell.length_b   1.000
_cell.length_c   1.000
_cell.angle_alpha   90.00
_cell.angle_beta   90.00
_cell.angle_gamma   90.00
#
_symmetry.space_group_name_H-M   'P 1'
#
loop_
_entity.id
_entity.type
_entity.pdbx_description
1 polymer ?
#
loop_
_entity_poly.entity_id
_entity_poly.type
_entity_poly.pdbx_seq_one_letter_code
_entity_poly.pdbx_strand_id
1 'polypeptide(L)'
;MLFCGVDWASEHHDVCLVGEDGTVRWRGRIAHDPDGIQHLQAAIARYEPDAAAVAVGIETSRGLLVAALVEAGYLVYPINPKAAERFRDRRKPAGGKHDRLDAEVLAQAVRTDRASLRALLPDSAVATEIATLARSPRTCARAHAPAEPVALRAG
;
A
#
# COMPACT_ATOMS: atom_id res chain seq x y z
N MET A 1 -4.92 6.84 17.04
CA MET A 1 -5.21 6.43 15.64
C MET A 1 -4.22 7.08 14.70
N LEU A 2 -3.75 6.35 13.70
CA LEU A 2 -2.83 6.85 12.67
C LEU A 2 -3.55 6.88 11.30
N PHE A 3 -3.22 7.87 10.48
CA PHE A 3 -3.80 8.02 9.13
C PHE A 3 -2.69 7.92 8.10
N CYS A 4 -2.86 7.02 7.15
CA CYS A 4 -1.91 6.77 6.08
C CYS A 4 -2.54 7.18 4.76
N GLY A 5 -1.86 7.97 3.98
CA GLY A 5 -2.23 8.24 2.59
C GLY A 5 -1.24 7.58 1.65
N VAL A 6 -1.73 6.94 0.61
CA VAL A 6 -0.93 6.29 -0.41
C VAL A 6 -1.30 6.84 -1.78
N ASP A 7 -0.39 7.58 -2.37
CA ASP A 7 -0.48 7.98 -3.78
C ASP A 7 0.07 6.86 -4.64
N TRP A 8 -0.84 6.18 -5.34
CA TRP A 8 -0.55 4.96 -6.07
C TRP A 8 0.06 5.26 -7.46
N ALA A 9 1.16 4.59 -7.76
CA ALA A 9 1.74 4.58 -9.10
C ALA A 9 2.18 3.15 -9.48
N SER A 10 2.53 2.92 -10.74
CA SER A 10 2.80 1.58 -11.27
C SER A 10 4.07 0.93 -10.72
N GLU A 11 5.10 1.72 -10.42
CA GLU A 11 6.41 1.19 -9.99
C GLU A 11 6.71 1.48 -8.52
N HIS A 12 6.17 2.56 -8.00
CA HIS A 12 6.38 2.98 -6.61
C HIS A 12 5.19 3.78 -6.11
N HIS A 13 5.08 3.92 -4.81
CA HIS A 13 4.02 4.70 -4.16
C HIS A 13 4.63 5.72 -3.23
N ASP A 14 4.13 6.94 -3.27
CA ASP A 14 4.42 7.93 -2.25
C ASP A 14 3.46 7.76 -1.06
N VAL A 15 4.00 7.80 0.15
CA VAL A 15 3.26 7.54 1.37
C VAL A 15 3.44 8.67 2.37
N CYS A 16 2.37 9.02 3.07
CA CYS A 16 2.39 9.98 4.16
C CYS A 16 1.63 9.42 5.37
N LEU A 17 2.25 9.45 6.55
CA LEU A 17 1.63 9.13 7.82
C LEU A 17 1.31 10.41 8.59
N VAL A 18 0.08 10.51 9.07
CA VAL A 18 -0.45 11.69 9.78
C VAL A 18 -1.04 11.24 11.11
N GLY A 19 -0.73 11.94 12.19
CA GLY A 19 -1.31 11.71 13.50
C GLY A 19 -2.74 12.26 13.63
N GLU A 20 -3.41 11.98 14.76
CA GLU A 20 -4.75 12.51 15.06
C GLU A 20 -4.79 14.03 15.08
N ASP A 21 -3.72 14.65 15.53
CA ASP A 21 -3.52 16.10 15.54
C ASP A 21 -3.34 16.73 14.15
N GLY A 22 -3.31 15.90 13.10
CA GLY A 22 -3.12 16.34 11.71
C GLY A 22 -1.67 16.62 11.35
N THR A 23 -0.71 16.38 12.25
CA THR A 23 0.72 16.55 11.95
C THR A 23 1.29 15.35 11.19
N VAL A 24 2.16 15.65 10.23
CA VAL A 24 2.88 14.60 9.50
C VAL A 24 3.90 13.95 10.41
N ARG A 25 3.83 12.64 10.54
CA ARG A 25 4.74 11.81 11.34
C ARG A 25 5.86 11.23 10.49
N TRP A 26 5.55 10.84 9.25
CA TRP A 26 6.51 10.23 8.33
C TRP A 26 6.08 10.42 6.88
N ARG A 27 7.05 10.48 5.99
CA ARG A 27 6.88 10.42 4.54
C ARG A 27 7.92 9.50 3.95
N GLY A 28 7.53 8.75 2.94
CA GLY A 28 8.46 7.87 2.24
C GLY A 28 7.92 7.44 0.91
N ARG A 29 8.77 6.79 0.15
CA ARG A 29 8.46 6.14 -1.10
C ARG A 29 8.73 4.65 -0.96
N ILE A 30 7.81 3.82 -1.41
CA ILE A 30 7.94 2.36 -1.39
C ILE A 30 7.84 1.81 -2.80
N ALA A 31 8.51 0.71 -3.07
CA ALA A 31 8.40 -0.02 -4.33
C ALA A 31 7.04 -0.75 -4.42
N HIS A 32 6.57 -0.99 -5.64
CA HIS A 32 5.36 -1.79 -5.89
C HIS A 32 5.70 -3.29 -5.92
N ASP A 33 6.20 -3.81 -4.80
CA ASP A 33 6.59 -5.19 -4.61
C ASP A 33 6.37 -5.64 -3.15
N PRO A 34 6.52 -6.93 -2.82
CA PRO A 34 6.36 -7.42 -1.46
C PRO A 34 7.29 -6.76 -0.44
N ASP A 35 8.52 -6.42 -0.82
CA ASP A 35 9.50 -5.78 0.06
C ASP A 35 9.08 -4.34 0.39
N GLY A 36 8.58 -3.59 -0.61
CA GLY A 36 8.03 -2.26 -0.42
C GLY A 36 6.79 -2.27 0.49
N ILE A 37 5.91 -3.26 0.35
CA ILE A 37 4.75 -3.44 1.23
C ILE A 37 5.20 -3.72 2.66
N GLN A 38 6.17 -4.60 2.86
CA GLN A 38 6.73 -4.91 4.18
C GLN A 38 7.38 -3.67 4.80
N HIS A 39 8.09 -2.88 3.99
CA HIS A 39 8.68 -1.61 4.44
C HIS A 39 7.60 -0.63 4.92
N LEU A 40 6.49 -0.52 4.20
CA LEU A 40 5.35 0.31 4.61
C LEU A 40 4.78 -0.15 5.96
N GLN A 41 4.52 -1.44 6.10
CA GLN A 41 3.98 -2.02 7.34
C GLN A 41 4.92 -1.79 8.52
N ALA A 42 6.24 -1.95 8.32
CA ALA A 42 7.25 -1.66 9.34
C ALA A 42 7.29 -0.16 9.71
N ALA A 43 7.15 0.73 8.72
CA ALA A 43 7.09 2.16 8.97
C ALA A 43 5.84 2.56 9.78
N ILE A 44 4.67 1.99 9.46
CA ILE A 44 3.42 2.20 10.18
C ILE A 44 3.56 1.71 11.64
N ALA A 45 4.06 0.49 11.84
CA ALA A 45 4.15 -0.14 13.15
C ALA A 45 5.04 0.63 14.15
N ARG A 46 5.93 1.49 13.67
CA ARG A 46 6.73 2.39 14.52
C ARG A 46 5.89 3.46 15.24
N TYR A 47 4.76 3.84 14.65
CA TYR A 47 3.89 4.89 15.16
C TYR A 47 2.58 4.35 15.73
N GLU A 48 2.09 3.25 15.15
CA GLU A 48 0.87 2.57 15.59
C GLU A 48 0.99 1.07 15.33
N PRO A 49 1.24 0.26 16.35
CA PRO A 49 1.38 -1.18 16.21
C PRO A 49 0.06 -1.92 16.00
N ASP A 50 -1.08 -1.30 16.39
CA ASP A 50 -2.40 -1.88 16.18
C ASP A 50 -2.91 -1.52 14.77
N ALA A 51 -2.96 -2.50 13.89
CA ALA A 51 -3.46 -2.31 12.53
C ALA A 51 -4.90 -1.79 12.48
N ALA A 52 -5.76 -2.19 13.43
CA ALA A 52 -7.13 -1.73 13.51
C ALA A 52 -7.26 -0.25 13.91
N ALA A 53 -6.18 0.33 14.44
CA ALA A 53 -6.07 1.76 14.76
C ALA A 53 -5.43 2.59 13.63
N VAL A 54 -5.23 1.99 12.44
CA VAL A 54 -4.67 2.67 11.26
C VAL A 54 -5.70 2.73 10.14
N ALA A 55 -5.98 3.94 9.67
CA ALA A 55 -6.85 4.18 8.54
C ALA A 55 -6.02 4.59 7.31
N VAL A 56 -6.16 3.87 6.19
CA VAL A 56 -5.40 4.07 4.96
C VAL A 56 -6.28 4.63 3.86
N GLY A 57 -5.95 5.80 3.33
CA GLY A 57 -6.57 6.39 2.15
C GLY A 57 -5.76 6.11 0.89
N ILE A 58 -6.39 5.58 -0.15
CA ILE A 58 -5.76 5.23 -1.41
C ILE A 58 -6.71 5.46 -2.59
N GLU A 59 -6.22 5.90 -3.75
CA GLU A 59 -7.06 6.19 -4.92
C GLU A 59 -7.52 4.96 -5.71
N THR A 60 -7.14 3.76 -5.29
CA THR A 60 -7.55 2.49 -5.90
C THR A 60 -8.23 1.57 -4.88
N SER A 61 -9.13 0.73 -5.35
CA SER A 61 -9.76 -0.32 -4.54
C SER A 61 -9.21 -1.72 -4.83
N ARG A 62 -8.19 -1.82 -5.68
CA ARG A 62 -7.66 -3.10 -6.18
C ARG A 62 -6.14 -3.09 -6.20
N GLY A 63 -5.56 -4.30 -6.26
CA GLY A 63 -4.13 -4.51 -6.43
C GLY A 63 -3.47 -5.13 -5.20
N LEU A 64 -2.23 -5.57 -5.40
CA LEU A 64 -1.45 -6.29 -4.39
C LEU A 64 -1.33 -5.51 -3.08
N LEU A 65 -1.06 -4.21 -3.15
CA LEU A 65 -0.92 -3.36 -1.97
C LEU A 65 -2.22 -3.29 -1.17
N VAL A 66 -3.37 -3.06 -1.84
CA VAL A 66 -4.69 -2.98 -1.19
C VAL A 66 -5.01 -4.29 -0.48
N ALA A 67 -4.81 -5.42 -1.15
CA ALA A 67 -5.05 -6.74 -0.57
C ALA A 67 -4.17 -7.01 0.65
N ALA A 68 -2.88 -6.69 0.54
CA ALA A 68 -1.94 -6.89 1.65
C ALA A 68 -2.28 -6.02 2.87
N LEU A 69 -2.75 -4.79 2.65
CA LEU A 69 -3.16 -3.90 3.74
C LEU A 69 -4.46 -4.40 4.40
N VAL A 70 -5.46 -4.81 3.62
CA VAL A 70 -6.71 -5.38 4.15
C VAL A 70 -6.45 -6.68 4.91
N GLU A 71 -5.61 -7.57 4.36
CA GLU A 71 -5.24 -8.84 5.01
C GLU A 71 -4.47 -8.62 6.33
N ALA A 72 -3.64 -7.57 6.40
CA ALA A 72 -2.93 -7.18 7.62
C ALA A 72 -3.85 -6.52 8.68
N GLY A 73 -5.12 -6.29 8.38
CA GLY A 73 -6.10 -5.73 9.32
C GLY A 73 -6.21 -4.21 9.33
N TYR A 74 -5.58 -3.51 8.39
CA TYR A 74 -5.72 -2.06 8.25
C TYR A 74 -7.11 -1.68 7.75
N LEU A 75 -7.61 -0.52 8.19
CA LEU A 75 -8.86 0.05 7.70
C LEU A 75 -8.59 0.79 6.38
N VAL A 76 -8.81 0.13 5.24
CA VAL A 76 -8.51 0.70 3.92
C VAL A 76 -9.73 1.38 3.32
N TYR A 77 -9.59 2.65 2.97
CA TYR A 77 -10.61 3.50 2.38
C TYR A 77 -10.22 3.88 0.94
N PRO A 78 -10.84 3.29 -0.08
CA PRO A 78 -10.65 3.73 -1.45
C PRO A 78 -11.29 5.11 -1.63
N ILE A 79 -10.50 6.07 -2.09
CA ILE A 79 -10.94 7.43 -2.35
C ILE A 79 -11.08 7.61 -3.85
N ASN A 80 -12.27 7.95 -4.30
CA ASN A 80 -12.51 8.23 -5.72
C ASN A 80 -11.65 9.42 -6.16
N PRO A 81 -11.02 9.38 -7.36
CA PRO A 81 -10.17 10.46 -7.88
C PRO A 81 -10.83 11.84 -7.86
N LYS A 82 -12.15 11.92 -8.17
CA LYS A 82 -12.91 13.18 -8.08
C LYS A 82 -13.05 13.69 -6.64
N ALA A 83 -13.15 12.78 -5.67
CA ALA A 83 -13.16 13.15 -4.26
C ALA A 83 -11.77 13.60 -3.81
N ALA A 84 -10.72 12.89 -4.22
CA ALA A 84 -9.33 13.27 -3.95
C ALA A 84 -9.02 14.67 -4.50
N GLU A 85 -9.47 14.99 -5.71
CA GLU A 85 -9.33 16.32 -6.31
C GLU A 85 -9.98 17.41 -5.46
N ARG A 86 -11.21 17.18 -4.94
CA ARG A 86 -11.88 18.12 -4.03
C ARG A 86 -11.11 18.33 -2.73
N PHE A 87 -10.48 17.29 -2.20
CA PHE A 87 -9.62 17.41 -1.03
C PHE A 87 -8.34 18.18 -1.33
N ARG A 88 -7.74 18.00 -2.52
CA ARG A 88 -6.60 18.80 -3.01
C ARG A 88 -6.96 20.27 -3.10
N ASP A 89 -8.11 20.60 -3.69
CA ASP A 89 -8.56 22.00 -3.88
C ASP A 89 -8.79 22.73 -2.56
N ARG A 90 -9.32 22.04 -1.54
CA ARG A 90 -9.48 22.61 -0.18
C ARG A 90 -8.16 22.96 0.49
N ARG A 91 -7.04 22.34 0.08
CA ARG A 91 -5.74 22.47 0.73
C ARG A 91 -4.71 23.23 -0.07
N LYS A 92 -4.98 23.59 -1.32
CA LYS A 92 -4.06 24.40 -2.12
C LYS A 92 -4.09 25.85 -1.62
N PRO A 93 -2.98 26.35 -1.02
CA PRO A 93 -2.68 27.75 -1.14
C PRO A 93 -2.31 28.01 -2.60
N ALA A 94 -2.76 29.12 -3.17
CA ALA A 94 -2.56 29.48 -4.56
C ALA A 94 -1.11 29.23 -5.04
N GLY A 95 -0.92 28.32 -6.02
CA GLY A 95 0.25 28.28 -6.87
C GLY A 95 1.40 27.34 -6.53
N GLY A 96 1.19 26.04 -6.32
CA GLY A 96 2.28 25.07 -6.22
C GLY A 96 1.91 23.68 -6.73
N LYS A 97 2.55 23.23 -7.81
CA LYS A 97 2.62 21.80 -8.17
C LYS A 97 3.60 21.11 -7.21
N HIS A 98 3.09 20.26 -6.32
CA HIS A 98 3.95 19.36 -5.54
C HIS A 98 3.34 17.98 -5.53
N ASP A 99 3.90 17.04 -6.28
CA ASP A 99 3.51 15.61 -6.33
C ASP A 99 3.57 14.93 -4.95
N ARG A 100 4.36 15.47 -4.01
CA ARG A 100 4.43 14.99 -2.61
C ARG A 100 3.23 15.34 -1.73
N LEU A 101 2.32 16.18 -2.21
CA LEU A 101 1.13 16.59 -1.46
C LEU A 101 -0.01 15.58 -1.60
N ASP A 102 -0.01 14.73 -2.62
CA ASP A 102 -1.13 13.86 -2.91
C ASP A 102 -1.31 12.79 -1.84
N ALA A 103 -0.24 12.13 -1.39
CA ALA A 103 -0.31 11.18 -0.28
C ALA A 103 -0.74 11.86 1.04
N GLU A 104 -0.27 13.07 1.33
CA GLU A 104 -0.73 13.81 2.52
C GLU A 104 -2.21 14.17 2.42
N VAL A 105 -2.68 14.62 1.26
CA VAL A 105 -4.09 14.94 1.03
C VAL A 105 -4.96 13.71 1.30
N LEU A 106 -4.56 12.53 0.83
CA LEU A 106 -5.28 11.28 1.08
C LEU A 106 -5.30 10.91 2.57
N ALA A 107 -4.18 11.04 3.29
CA ALA A 107 -4.12 10.81 4.72
C ALA A 107 -5.05 11.74 5.49
N GLN A 108 -5.04 13.03 5.15
CA GLN A 108 -5.89 14.03 5.78
C GLN A 108 -7.36 13.85 5.42
N ALA A 109 -7.69 13.42 4.19
CA ALA A 109 -9.06 13.12 3.79
C ALA A 109 -9.66 12.01 4.67
N VAL A 110 -8.91 10.93 4.88
CA VAL A 110 -9.35 9.85 5.78
C VAL A 110 -9.44 10.35 7.22
N ARG A 111 -8.53 11.21 7.67
CA ARG A 111 -8.57 11.76 9.02
C ARG A 111 -9.83 12.60 9.28
N THR A 112 -10.22 13.46 8.34
CA THR A 112 -11.32 14.42 8.53
C THR A 112 -12.69 13.90 8.11
N ASP A 113 -12.74 13.09 7.06
CA ASP A 113 -14.00 12.72 6.38
C ASP A 113 -14.28 11.21 6.42
N ARG A 114 -13.55 10.43 7.25
CA ARG A 114 -13.70 8.97 7.37
C ARG A 114 -15.15 8.51 7.54
N ALA A 115 -15.96 9.25 8.29
CA ALA A 115 -17.36 8.92 8.52
C ALA A 115 -18.20 8.89 7.24
N SER A 116 -17.79 9.60 6.19
CA SER A 116 -18.43 9.62 4.87
C SER A 116 -17.85 8.60 3.88
N LEU A 117 -16.73 7.96 4.23
CA LEU A 117 -16.05 6.98 3.41
C LEU A 117 -16.46 5.55 3.81
N ARG A 118 -16.34 4.60 2.89
CA ARG A 118 -16.58 3.18 3.15
C ARG A 118 -15.25 2.42 3.16
N ALA A 119 -14.95 1.76 4.27
CA ALA A 119 -13.80 0.86 4.34
C ALA A 119 -14.03 -0.38 3.49
N LEU A 120 -12.95 -0.91 2.91
CA LEU A 120 -12.97 -2.23 2.28
C LEU A 120 -13.09 -3.30 3.36
N LEU A 121 -14.00 -4.26 3.13
CA LEU A 121 -14.16 -5.41 4.02
C LEU A 121 -13.26 -6.56 3.58
N PRO A 122 -12.71 -7.36 4.51
CA PRO A 122 -11.88 -8.52 4.20
C PRO A 122 -12.56 -9.56 3.29
N ASP A 123 -13.89 -9.67 3.39
CA ASP A 123 -14.71 -10.62 2.63
C ASP A 123 -15.18 -10.10 1.26
N SER A 124 -14.72 -8.94 0.81
CA SER A 124 -14.99 -8.54 -0.56
C SER A 124 -14.35 -9.57 -1.50
N ALA A 125 -15.11 -10.09 -2.48
CA ALA A 125 -14.64 -11.14 -3.41
C ALA A 125 -13.31 -10.78 -4.08
N VAL A 126 -13.01 -9.49 -4.21
CA VAL A 126 -11.74 -8.95 -4.73
C VAL A 126 -10.59 -9.18 -3.75
N ALA A 127 -10.79 -9.01 -2.44
CA ALA A 127 -9.76 -9.28 -1.43
C ALA A 127 -9.43 -10.77 -1.36
N THR A 128 -10.45 -11.64 -1.46
CA THR A 128 -10.29 -13.10 -1.45
C THR A 128 -9.54 -13.59 -2.70
N GLU A 129 -9.85 -13.07 -3.87
CA GLU A 129 -9.19 -13.45 -5.13
C GLU A 129 -7.71 -13.06 -5.14
N ILE A 130 -7.37 -11.88 -4.63
CA ILE A 130 -5.99 -11.39 -4.57
C ILE A 130 -5.21 -12.08 -3.44
N ALA A 131 -5.82 -12.36 -2.30
CA ALA A 131 -5.21 -13.16 -1.23
C ALA A 131 -4.86 -14.58 -1.73
N THR A 132 -5.67 -15.16 -2.60
CA THR A 132 -5.41 -16.46 -3.24
C THR A 132 -4.22 -16.39 -4.19
N LEU A 133 -4.09 -15.34 -5.00
CA LEU A 133 -2.94 -15.10 -5.89
C LEU A 133 -1.65 -14.81 -5.12
N ALA A 134 -1.71 -14.08 -4.01
CA ALA A 134 -0.57 -13.79 -3.15
C ALA A 134 -0.04 -15.02 -2.40
N ARG A 135 -0.91 -15.99 -2.12
CA ARG A 135 -0.56 -17.26 -1.45
C ARG A 135 -0.10 -18.35 -2.41
N SER A 136 -0.22 -18.18 -3.72
CA SER A 136 0.33 -19.15 -4.68
C SER A 136 1.84 -19.19 -4.55
N PRO A 137 2.44 -20.31 -4.11
CA PRO A 137 3.88 -20.43 -4.05
C PRO A 137 4.42 -20.25 -5.48
N ARG A 138 5.27 -19.27 -5.68
CA ARG A 138 6.07 -19.19 -6.89
C ARG A 138 6.93 -20.45 -6.91
N THR A 139 6.53 -21.43 -7.68
CA THR A 139 7.36 -22.58 -8.03
C THR A 139 8.52 -22.04 -8.84
N CYS A 140 9.59 -21.68 -8.15
CA CYS A 140 10.87 -21.41 -8.79
C CYS A 140 11.40 -22.76 -9.26
N ALA A 141 10.99 -23.19 -10.45
CA ALA A 141 11.58 -24.32 -11.13
C ALA A 141 12.98 -23.93 -11.55
N ARG A 142 13.91 -24.10 -10.65
CA ARG A 142 15.33 -24.13 -10.96
C ARG A 142 15.59 -25.46 -11.64
N ALA A 143 15.56 -25.47 -12.97
CA ALA A 143 16.06 -26.58 -13.77
C ALA A 143 17.58 -26.68 -13.54
N HIS A 144 17.96 -27.54 -12.62
CA HIS A 144 19.34 -28.01 -12.49
C HIS A 144 19.43 -29.26 -13.36
N ALA A 145 19.99 -29.11 -14.54
CA ALA A 145 20.40 -30.25 -15.35
C ALA A 145 21.64 -30.89 -14.69
N PRO A 146 21.62 -32.20 -14.41
CA PRO A 146 22.85 -32.86 -13.93
C PRO A 146 23.82 -33.03 -15.09
N ALA A 147 25.05 -32.58 -14.89
CA ALA A 147 26.16 -32.86 -15.79
C ALA A 147 26.48 -34.36 -15.76
N GLU A 148 26.46 -34.99 -16.94
CA GLU A 148 26.93 -36.38 -17.11
C GLU A 148 28.45 -36.48 -16.89
N PRO A 149 28.92 -37.53 -16.25
CA PRO A 149 30.38 -37.77 -16.13
C PRO A 149 30.91 -38.38 -17.44
N VAL A 150 31.89 -37.70 -17.99
CA VAL A 150 32.68 -38.21 -19.10
C VAL A 150 33.49 -39.43 -18.65
N ALA A 151 33.19 -40.60 -19.17
CA ALA A 151 33.97 -41.82 -18.96
C ALA A 151 35.28 -41.74 -19.69
N LEU A 152 36.37 -41.70 -18.94
CA LEU A 152 37.72 -41.87 -19.47
C LEU A 152 37.93 -43.35 -19.81
N ARG A 153 38.03 -43.69 -21.14
CA ARG A 153 38.54 -45.01 -21.55
C ARG A 153 40.05 -44.95 -21.56
N ALA A 154 40.66 -45.78 -20.72
CA ALA A 154 42.05 -46.17 -20.84
C ALA A 154 42.15 -47.24 -21.90
N GLY A 155 43.11 -47.09 -22.82
CA GLY A 155 43.62 -48.05 -23.71
C GLY A 155 45.14 -48.04 -23.66
#